data_f2b6a834d5fab1f3c92a510aad4b9057
#
_entry.id   f2b6a834d5fab1f3c92a510aad4b9057
#
_cell.length_a   1.000
_cell.length_b   1.000
_cell.length_c   1.000
_cell.angle_alpha   90.00
_cell.angle_beta   90.00
_cell.angle_gamma   90.00
#
_symmetry.space_group_name_H-M   'P 1'
#
loop_
_entity.id
_entity.type
_entity.pdbx_description
1 polymer ?
#
loop_
_entity_poly.entity_id
_entity_poly.type
_entity_poly.pdbx_seq_one_letter_code
_entity_poly.pdbx_strand_id
1 'polypeptide(L)'
;LTLSKQTVPHFYLTVNCDLTRLSEIRERLNAHAPRDERKLPVWKLSINDFIIKAMASALRQVPDANVTWADEAIHKYHSCDVGVAVAVEGGLFTPVVRAAESKSLSQISMEMKDLAARARARKLLPSEYQGGTTTISNLGMFGIEQFTAIINPPQATILAVGAGLERFVPVKGQSVLRTQMTCALSCDHRAVDGALGAQLLAAFKTFIEEPALMLA
;
A
#
# COMPACT_ATOMS: atom_id res chain seq x y z
N LEU A 1 -9.21 -0.27 -17.06
CA LEU A 1 -8.92 1.06 -16.47
C LEU A 1 -9.64 2.19 -17.20
N THR A 2 -9.78 2.17 -18.55
CA THR A 2 -10.51 3.21 -19.30
C THR A 2 -11.93 3.37 -18.81
N LEU A 3 -12.69 2.27 -18.69
CA LEU A 3 -14.05 2.28 -18.17
C LEU A 3 -14.12 2.83 -16.73
N SER A 4 -13.16 2.42 -15.87
CA SER A 4 -13.08 2.96 -14.50
C SER A 4 -12.95 4.48 -14.50
N LYS A 5 -12.06 5.03 -15.34
CA LYS A 5 -11.85 6.48 -15.40
C LYS A 5 -13.07 7.25 -15.93
N GLN A 6 -13.88 6.60 -16.76
CA GLN A 6 -15.10 7.19 -17.34
C GLN A 6 -16.33 7.11 -16.44
N THR A 7 -16.43 6.05 -15.61
CA THR A 7 -17.67 5.74 -14.86
C THR A 7 -17.54 5.94 -13.34
N VAL A 8 -16.33 5.91 -12.79
CA VAL A 8 -16.10 6.10 -11.35
C VAL A 8 -15.80 7.57 -11.07
N PRO A 9 -16.56 8.26 -10.22
CA PRO A 9 -16.29 9.64 -9.84
C PRO A 9 -15.10 9.69 -8.87
N HIS A 10 -13.88 9.74 -9.41
CA HIS A 10 -12.66 9.81 -8.63
C HIS A 10 -12.49 11.16 -7.95
N PHE A 11 -12.11 11.15 -6.67
CA PHE A 11 -11.46 12.28 -6.03
C PHE A 11 -10.15 11.84 -5.39
N TYR A 12 -9.30 12.80 -5.03
CA TYR A 12 -7.91 12.51 -4.67
C TYR A 12 -7.53 13.25 -3.40
N LEU A 13 -6.85 12.55 -2.50
CA LEU A 13 -6.28 13.09 -1.26
C LEU A 13 -4.79 12.80 -1.24
N THR A 14 -3.98 13.72 -0.75
CA THR A 14 -2.52 13.58 -0.73
C THR A 14 -1.97 13.88 0.65
N VAL A 15 -0.99 13.07 1.09
CA VAL A 15 -0.20 13.31 2.30
C VAL A 15 1.28 13.07 2.04
N ASN A 16 2.12 13.74 2.83
CA ASN A 16 3.54 13.42 2.94
C ASN A 16 3.77 12.60 4.21
N CYS A 17 4.47 11.48 4.08
CA CYS A 17 4.84 10.59 5.17
C CYS A 17 6.35 10.67 5.44
N ASP A 18 6.74 10.85 6.70
CA ASP A 18 8.15 10.78 7.12
C ASP A 18 8.58 9.32 7.25
N LEU A 19 9.60 8.92 6.48
CA LEU A 19 10.12 7.55 6.46
C LEU A 19 11.26 7.31 7.45
N THR A 20 11.67 8.29 8.23
CA THR A 20 12.87 8.20 9.07
C THR A 20 12.81 7.01 10.02
N ARG A 21 11.78 6.93 10.86
CA ARG A 21 11.60 5.83 11.81
C ARG A 21 11.38 4.48 11.12
N LEU A 22 10.61 4.47 10.03
CA LEU A 22 10.36 3.26 9.27
C LEU A 22 11.67 2.70 8.69
N SER A 23 12.53 3.54 8.15
CA SER A 23 13.82 3.13 7.61
C SER A 23 14.73 2.54 8.69
N GLU A 24 14.82 3.19 9.85
CA GLU A 24 15.59 2.69 11.00
C GLU A 24 15.10 1.31 11.48
N ILE A 25 13.78 1.15 11.66
CA ILE A 25 13.19 -0.12 12.09
C ILE A 25 13.42 -1.20 11.03
N ARG A 26 13.21 -0.89 9.74
CA ARG A 26 13.45 -1.82 8.63
C ARG A 26 14.89 -2.32 8.61
N GLU A 27 15.86 -1.43 8.79
CA GLU A 27 17.29 -1.80 8.82
C GLU A 27 17.60 -2.72 10.02
N ARG A 28 17.11 -2.37 11.19
CA ARG A 28 17.27 -3.20 12.40
C ARG A 28 16.63 -4.58 12.24
N LEU A 29 15.41 -4.66 11.74
CA LEU A 29 14.73 -5.93 11.49
C LEU A 29 15.52 -6.77 10.47
N ASN A 30 15.94 -6.18 9.35
CA ASN A 30 16.71 -6.88 8.33
C ASN A 30 18.08 -7.38 8.84
N ALA A 31 18.73 -6.64 9.74
CA ALA A 31 19.99 -7.06 10.36
C ALA A 31 19.81 -8.31 11.26
N HIS A 32 18.63 -8.50 11.86
CA HIS A 32 18.30 -9.62 12.74
C HIS A 32 17.45 -10.70 12.05
N ALA A 33 17.28 -10.63 10.72
CA ALA A 33 16.55 -11.66 9.98
C ALA A 33 17.20 -13.03 10.16
N PRO A 34 16.43 -14.10 10.45
CA PRO A 34 16.94 -15.45 10.53
C PRO A 34 17.65 -15.83 9.23
N ARG A 35 18.66 -16.70 9.34
CA ARG A 35 19.41 -17.18 8.18
C ARG A 35 19.09 -18.65 7.91
N ASP A 36 18.98 -18.99 6.63
CA ASP A 36 18.83 -20.35 6.17
C ASP A 36 20.16 -21.14 6.26
N GLU A 37 20.14 -22.40 5.84
CA GLU A 37 21.31 -23.29 5.81
C GLU A 37 22.47 -22.75 4.95
N ARG A 38 22.14 -21.88 3.96
CA ARG A 38 23.10 -21.19 3.08
C ARG A 38 23.59 -19.86 3.65
N LYS A 39 23.23 -19.55 4.92
CA LYS A 39 23.52 -18.28 5.60
C LYS A 39 22.87 -17.04 4.94
N LEU A 40 21.90 -17.22 4.06
CA LEU A 40 21.13 -16.14 3.46
C LEU A 40 19.95 -15.76 4.36
N PRO A 41 19.54 -14.47 4.41
CA PRO A 41 18.39 -14.08 5.20
C PRO A 41 17.11 -14.72 4.62
N VAL A 42 16.31 -15.34 5.50
CA VAL A 42 15.03 -15.98 5.13
C VAL A 42 14.07 -14.97 4.52
N TRP A 43 14.11 -13.73 5.01
CA TRP A 43 13.34 -12.60 4.48
C TRP A 43 14.18 -11.33 4.50
N LYS A 44 13.82 -10.39 3.64
CA LYS A 44 14.42 -9.04 3.58
C LYS A 44 13.30 -8.03 3.32
N LEU A 45 12.93 -7.31 4.36
CA LEU A 45 11.85 -6.32 4.32
C LEU A 45 12.19 -5.15 3.42
N SER A 46 11.25 -4.81 2.56
CA SER A 46 11.24 -3.61 1.73
C SER A 46 10.30 -2.56 2.34
N ILE A 47 10.43 -1.29 1.94
CA ILE A 47 9.47 -0.23 2.32
C ILE A 47 8.05 -0.62 1.85
N ASN A 48 7.94 -1.29 0.71
CA ASN A 48 6.65 -1.71 0.16
C ASN A 48 5.90 -2.71 1.07
N ASP A 49 6.62 -3.58 1.80
CA ASP A 49 6.01 -4.53 2.74
C ASP A 49 5.35 -3.78 3.92
N PHE A 50 5.99 -2.69 4.39
CA PHE A 50 5.42 -1.81 5.40
C PHE A 50 4.21 -1.04 4.85
N ILE A 51 4.26 -0.58 3.60
CA ILE A 51 3.14 0.12 2.95
C ILE A 51 1.92 -0.80 2.85
N ILE A 52 2.11 -2.07 2.45
CA ILE A 52 1.04 -3.07 2.40
C ILE A 52 0.43 -3.28 3.78
N LYS A 53 1.27 -3.51 4.80
CA LYS A 53 0.83 -3.70 6.19
C LYS A 53 0.12 -2.47 6.73
N ALA A 54 0.67 -1.27 6.51
CA ALA A 54 0.08 0.00 6.94
C ALA A 54 -1.29 0.24 6.32
N MET A 55 -1.47 -0.04 5.02
CA MET A 55 -2.76 0.12 4.35
C MET A 55 -3.80 -0.87 4.87
N ALA A 56 -3.42 -2.13 5.08
CA ALA A 56 -4.30 -3.13 5.67
C ALA A 56 -4.69 -2.78 7.12
N SER A 57 -3.74 -2.31 7.93
CA SER A 57 -4.00 -1.86 9.30
C SER A 57 -4.89 -0.60 9.34
N ALA A 58 -4.70 0.32 8.40
CA ALA A 58 -5.53 1.51 8.26
C ALA A 58 -6.99 1.16 7.88
N LEU A 59 -7.19 0.23 6.95
CA LEU A 59 -8.53 -0.26 6.60
C LEU A 59 -9.20 -1.01 7.76
N ARG A 60 -8.44 -1.73 8.58
CA ARG A 60 -8.97 -2.35 9.80
C ARG A 60 -9.40 -1.29 10.84
N GLN A 61 -8.65 -0.20 10.94
CA GLN A 61 -8.97 0.93 11.85
C GLN A 61 -10.13 1.77 11.34
N VAL A 62 -10.29 1.87 10.00
CA VAL A 62 -11.35 2.64 9.32
C VAL A 62 -12.16 1.69 8.42
N PRO A 63 -12.94 0.76 8.99
CA PRO A 63 -13.57 -0.32 8.24
C PRO A 63 -14.64 0.15 7.25
N ASP A 64 -15.18 1.35 7.43
CA ASP A 64 -16.15 1.95 6.49
C ASP A 64 -15.51 2.33 5.14
N ALA A 65 -14.18 2.44 5.08
CA ALA A 65 -13.45 2.64 3.83
C ALA A 65 -13.05 1.32 3.12
N ASN A 66 -13.23 0.15 3.78
CA ASN A 66 -12.95 -1.16 3.20
C ASN A 66 -14.18 -1.71 2.46
N VAL A 67 -14.53 -1.06 1.36
CA VAL A 67 -15.80 -1.24 0.67
C VAL A 67 -15.64 -1.32 -0.84
N THR A 68 -16.68 -1.81 -1.51
CA THR A 68 -16.90 -1.66 -2.96
C THR A 68 -18.28 -1.06 -3.23
N TRP A 69 -18.37 -0.29 -4.30
CA TRP A 69 -19.65 0.17 -4.83
C TRP A 69 -20.26 -0.94 -5.70
N ALA A 70 -21.47 -1.37 -5.36
CA ALA A 70 -22.35 -2.15 -6.22
C ALA A 70 -23.59 -1.30 -6.46
N ASP A 71 -24.14 -1.31 -7.67
CA ASP A 71 -25.15 -0.34 -8.13
C ASP A 71 -26.34 -0.10 -7.19
N GLU A 72 -26.66 -1.08 -6.35
CA GLU A 72 -27.77 -1.00 -5.39
C GLU A 72 -27.33 -1.00 -3.92
N ALA A 73 -26.03 -1.23 -3.65
CA ALA A 73 -25.52 -1.36 -2.28
C ALA A 73 -24.02 -1.08 -2.18
N ILE A 74 -23.57 -0.70 -0.99
CA ILE A 74 -22.15 -0.68 -0.63
C ILE A 74 -21.82 -2.01 0.08
N HIS A 75 -20.92 -2.78 -0.50
CA HIS A 75 -20.41 -4.02 0.11
C HIS A 75 -19.23 -3.70 1.00
N LYS A 76 -19.34 -4.02 2.28
CA LYS A 76 -18.28 -3.86 3.27
C LYS A 76 -17.56 -5.17 3.53
N TYR A 77 -16.24 -5.13 3.59
CA TYR A 77 -15.38 -6.31 3.80
C TYR A 77 -14.80 -6.32 5.22
N HIS A 78 -14.73 -7.51 5.79
CA HIS A 78 -14.07 -7.74 7.10
C HIS A 78 -12.56 -7.98 6.95
N SER A 79 -12.16 -8.59 5.83
CA SER A 79 -10.75 -8.85 5.49
C SER A 79 -10.18 -7.71 4.64
N CYS A 80 -8.91 -7.38 4.86
CA CYS A 80 -8.21 -6.38 4.07
C CYS A 80 -7.28 -7.07 3.07
N ASP A 81 -7.80 -7.28 1.88
CA ASP A 81 -7.11 -7.93 0.78
C ASP A 81 -6.45 -6.87 -0.12
N VAL A 82 -5.14 -6.74 -0.01
CA VAL A 82 -4.39 -5.65 -0.66
C VAL A 82 -3.80 -6.12 -1.99
N GLY A 83 -4.31 -5.57 -3.08
CA GLY A 83 -3.73 -5.71 -4.41
C GLY A 83 -2.47 -4.85 -4.55
N VAL A 84 -1.44 -5.35 -5.22
CA VAL A 84 -0.21 -4.61 -5.48
C VAL A 84 0.08 -4.59 -6.97
N ALA A 85 0.15 -3.40 -7.56
CA ALA A 85 0.44 -3.25 -8.97
C ALA A 85 1.89 -3.68 -9.29
N VAL A 86 2.05 -4.68 -10.14
CA VAL A 86 3.34 -5.21 -10.59
C VAL A 86 3.44 -5.05 -12.10
N ALA A 87 4.38 -4.23 -12.54
CA ALA A 87 4.67 -4.07 -13.95
C ALA A 87 5.30 -5.36 -14.51
N VAL A 88 4.78 -5.79 -15.67
CA VAL A 88 5.28 -6.93 -16.43
C VAL A 88 5.48 -6.50 -17.88
N GLU A 89 6.21 -7.29 -18.67
CA GLU A 89 6.37 -7.01 -20.09
C GLU A 89 4.99 -6.97 -20.79
N GLY A 90 4.68 -5.84 -21.42
CA GLY A 90 3.42 -5.62 -22.13
C GLY A 90 2.16 -5.47 -21.28
N GLY A 91 2.29 -5.23 -19.95
CA GLY A 91 1.10 -5.04 -19.13
C GLY A 91 1.34 -4.86 -17.63
N LEU A 92 0.27 -5.10 -16.88
CA LEU A 92 0.23 -4.97 -15.44
C LEU A 92 -0.54 -6.16 -14.86
N PHE A 93 0.00 -6.76 -13.79
CA PHE A 93 -0.75 -7.64 -12.91
C PHE A 93 -0.92 -6.98 -11.54
N THR A 94 -1.99 -7.37 -10.85
CA THR A 94 -2.28 -6.86 -9.50
C THR A 94 -2.47 -8.06 -8.55
N PRO A 95 -1.38 -8.81 -8.23
CA PRO A 95 -1.48 -9.87 -7.24
C PRO A 95 -1.99 -9.33 -5.90
N VAL A 96 -2.72 -10.16 -5.16
CA VAL A 96 -3.44 -9.78 -3.94
C VAL A 96 -2.85 -10.51 -2.75
N VAL A 97 -2.36 -9.74 -1.78
CA VAL A 97 -2.02 -10.24 -0.43
C VAL A 97 -3.31 -10.32 0.37
N ARG A 98 -3.78 -11.55 0.61
CA ARG A 98 -5.05 -11.80 1.33
C ARG A 98 -4.88 -11.59 2.82
N ALA A 99 -5.92 -11.07 3.48
CA ALA A 99 -5.94 -10.84 4.93
C ALA A 99 -4.62 -10.21 5.45
N ALA A 100 -4.14 -9.18 4.75
CA ALA A 100 -2.84 -8.57 5.02
C ALA A 100 -2.76 -7.95 6.43
N GLU A 101 -3.90 -7.57 7.02
CA GLU A 101 -4.00 -7.09 8.40
C GLU A 101 -3.57 -8.14 9.44
N SER A 102 -3.78 -9.42 9.15
CA SER A 102 -3.45 -10.53 10.07
C SER A 102 -2.02 -11.06 9.90
N LYS A 103 -1.33 -10.70 8.82
CA LYS A 103 0.01 -11.19 8.50
C LYS A 103 1.11 -10.35 9.14
N SER A 104 2.20 -11.01 9.52
CA SER A 104 3.43 -10.33 9.90
C SER A 104 4.13 -9.70 8.69
N LEU A 105 5.00 -8.72 8.92
CA LEU A 105 5.82 -8.12 7.86
C LEU A 105 6.65 -9.15 7.09
N SER A 106 7.20 -10.15 7.78
CA SER A 106 7.98 -11.21 7.14
C SER A 106 7.11 -12.11 6.25
N GLN A 107 5.90 -12.44 6.66
CA GLN A 107 4.94 -13.19 5.83
C GLN A 107 4.56 -12.39 4.59
N ILE A 108 4.23 -11.09 4.73
CA ILE A 108 3.92 -10.21 3.61
C ILE A 108 5.11 -10.15 2.64
N SER A 109 6.34 -9.96 3.16
CA SER A 109 7.55 -9.86 2.34
C SER A 109 7.80 -11.13 1.52
N MET A 110 7.70 -12.31 2.14
CA MET A 110 7.90 -13.59 1.46
C MET A 110 6.82 -13.85 0.41
N GLU A 111 5.55 -13.64 0.76
CA GLU A 111 4.41 -13.82 -0.14
C GLU A 111 4.47 -12.85 -1.32
N MET A 112 4.74 -11.56 -1.06
CA MET A 112 4.82 -10.57 -2.12
C MET A 112 5.98 -10.82 -3.09
N LYS A 113 7.12 -11.31 -2.58
CA LYS A 113 8.27 -11.70 -3.40
C LYS A 113 7.92 -12.84 -4.34
N ASP A 114 7.22 -13.88 -3.86
CA ASP A 114 6.77 -15.01 -4.68
C ASP A 114 5.73 -14.55 -5.71
N LEU A 115 4.69 -13.83 -5.26
CA LEU A 115 3.65 -13.31 -6.14
C LEU A 115 4.23 -12.42 -7.26
N ALA A 116 5.15 -11.52 -6.94
CA ALA A 116 5.78 -10.65 -7.92
C ALA A 116 6.66 -11.42 -8.93
N ALA A 117 7.38 -12.45 -8.48
CA ALA A 117 8.17 -13.30 -9.36
C ALA A 117 7.28 -14.08 -10.34
N ARG A 118 6.18 -14.67 -9.83
CA ARG A 118 5.22 -15.40 -10.67
C ARG A 118 4.40 -14.49 -11.57
N ALA A 119 4.11 -13.26 -11.15
CA ALA A 119 3.48 -12.24 -12.00
C ALA A 119 4.34 -11.95 -13.24
N ARG A 120 5.65 -11.67 -13.04
CA ARG A 120 6.59 -11.42 -14.14
C ARG A 120 6.76 -12.63 -15.06
N ALA A 121 6.69 -13.83 -14.50
CA ALA A 121 6.72 -15.08 -15.26
C ALA A 121 5.36 -15.45 -15.90
N ARG A 122 4.31 -14.64 -15.70
CA ARG A 122 2.91 -14.90 -16.13
C ARG A 122 2.36 -16.24 -15.63
N LYS A 123 2.71 -16.61 -14.37
CA LYS A 123 2.34 -17.88 -13.73
C LYS A 123 1.39 -17.69 -12.55
N LEU A 124 0.76 -16.52 -12.42
CA LEU A 124 -0.28 -16.32 -11.40
C LEU A 124 -1.56 -17.05 -11.77
N LEU A 125 -2.20 -17.63 -10.78
CA LEU A 125 -3.55 -18.18 -10.91
C LEU A 125 -4.57 -17.02 -10.88
N PRO A 126 -5.73 -17.13 -11.54
CA PRO A 126 -6.78 -16.10 -11.50
C PRO A 126 -7.18 -15.70 -10.08
N SER A 127 -7.26 -16.64 -9.14
CA SER A 127 -7.57 -16.38 -7.73
C SER A 127 -6.53 -15.52 -7.00
N GLU A 128 -5.32 -15.38 -7.55
CA GLU A 128 -4.24 -14.62 -6.91
C GLU A 128 -4.19 -13.15 -7.35
N TYR A 129 -4.90 -12.77 -8.41
CA TYR A 129 -4.98 -11.38 -8.89
C TYR A 129 -6.41 -10.86 -9.07
N GLN A 130 -7.41 -11.71 -8.89
CA GLN A 130 -8.82 -11.29 -8.90
C GLN A 130 -9.29 -10.98 -7.48
N GLY A 131 -10.20 -10.03 -7.35
CA GLY A 131 -10.69 -9.56 -6.06
C GLY A 131 -9.73 -8.54 -5.44
N GLY A 132 -9.60 -8.55 -4.11
CA GLY A 132 -8.93 -7.51 -3.36
C GLY A 132 -9.88 -6.39 -2.99
N THR A 133 -9.63 -5.71 -1.87
CA THR A 133 -10.50 -4.65 -1.36
C THR A 133 -9.91 -3.26 -1.60
N THR A 134 -8.61 -3.17 -1.81
CA THR A 134 -7.88 -1.96 -2.21
C THR A 134 -6.67 -2.33 -3.04
N THR A 135 -6.05 -1.36 -3.69
CA THR A 135 -4.80 -1.56 -4.45
C THR A 135 -3.73 -0.54 -4.05
N ILE A 136 -2.47 -0.95 -4.11
CA ILE A 136 -1.30 -0.08 -4.00
C ILE A 136 -0.58 -0.06 -5.34
N SER A 137 -0.30 1.14 -5.85
CA SER A 137 0.54 1.38 -7.03
C SER A 137 1.76 2.18 -6.61
N ASN A 138 2.95 1.57 -6.70
CA ASN A 138 4.20 2.21 -6.27
C ASN A 138 5.10 2.48 -7.48
N LEU A 139 5.36 3.76 -7.75
CA LEU A 139 6.28 4.22 -8.80
C LEU A 139 7.53 4.91 -8.23
N GLY A 140 7.75 4.80 -6.92
CA GLY A 140 8.93 5.40 -6.26
C GLY A 140 10.25 4.88 -6.80
N MET A 141 10.31 3.60 -7.24
CA MET A 141 11.51 3.02 -7.86
C MET A 141 11.87 3.65 -9.20
N PHE A 142 10.96 4.36 -9.85
CA PHE A 142 11.17 5.09 -11.09
C PHE A 142 11.48 6.58 -10.85
N GLY A 143 11.63 6.99 -9.58
CA GLY A 143 11.90 8.38 -9.22
C GLY A 143 10.69 9.31 -9.33
N ILE A 144 9.47 8.76 -9.49
CA ILE A 144 8.24 9.55 -9.54
C ILE A 144 7.93 10.07 -8.15
N GLU A 145 7.88 11.40 -8.01
CA GLU A 145 7.61 12.07 -6.73
C GLU A 145 6.17 11.90 -6.29
N GLN A 146 5.22 12.09 -7.21
CA GLN A 146 3.78 12.03 -6.95
C GLN A 146 3.03 11.69 -8.23
N PHE A 147 1.98 10.91 -8.10
CA PHE A 147 1.01 10.64 -9.17
C PHE A 147 -0.33 10.24 -8.54
N THR A 148 -1.39 10.21 -9.36
CA THR A 148 -2.70 9.68 -8.98
C THR A 148 -2.99 8.43 -9.79
N ALA A 149 -3.41 7.36 -9.12
CA ALA A 149 -3.74 6.10 -9.77
C ALA A 149 -5.23 6.03 -10.15
N ILE A 150 -5.53 5.26 -11.18
CA ILE A 150 -6.91 4.94 -11.57
C ILE A 150 -7.38 3.76 -10.71
N ILE A 151 -8.53 3.90 -10.09
CA ILE A 151 -9.15 2.84 -9.28
C ILE A 151 -9.32 1.57 -10.11
N ASN A 152 -9.00 0.43 -9.49
CA ASN A 152 -9.19 -0.89 -10.07
C ASN A 152 -10.55 -1.46 -9.62
N PRO A 153 -11.62 -1.34 -10.43
CA PRO A 153 -12.93 -1.81 -10.02
C PRO A 153 -12.95 -3.31 -9.69
N PRO A 154 -13.77 -3.75 -8.76
CA PRO A 154 -14.83 -3.01 -8.04
C PRO A 154 -14.34 -2.26 -6.78
N GLN A 155 -13.05 -2.21 -6.51
CA GLN A 155 -12.47 -1.55 -5.34
C GLN A 155 -12.84 -0.06 -5.29
N ALA A 156 -13.05 0.47 -4.08
CA ALA A 156 -13.36 1.88 -3.89
C ALA A 156 -12.12 2.76 -3.68
N THR A 157 -10.94 2.17 -3.46
CA THR A 157 -9.71 2.92 -3.18
C THR A 157 -8.49 2.35 -3.88
N ILE A 158 -7.55 3.23 -4.23
CA ILE A 158 -6.18 2.87 -4.64
C ILE A 158 -5.19 3.90 -4.10
N LEU A 159 -4.10 3.41 -3.53
CA LEU A 159 -3.01 4.23 -3.01
C LEU A 159 -1.87 4.32 -4.03
N ALA A 160 -1.59 5.52 -4.51
CA ALA A 160 -0.41 5.83 -5.31
C ALA A 160 0.75 6.24 -4.40
N VAL A 161 1.92 5.64 -4.58
CA VAL A 161 3.10 5.83 -3.74
C VAL A 161 4.25 6.37 -4.58
N GLY A 162 4.76 7.54 -4.20
CA GLY A 162 5.92 8.18 -4.81
C GLY A 162 7.25 7.76 -4.19
N ALA A 163 8.34 8.34 -4.71
CA ALA A 163 9.69 8.14 -4.20
C ALA A 163 9.87 8.75 -2.81
N GLY A 164 10.71 8.11 -1.99
CA GLY A 164 11.25 8.75 -0.79
C GLY A 164 12.34 9.75 -1.18
N LEU A 165 12.10 11.04 -0.93
CA LEU A 165 12.99 12.13 -1.26
C LEU A 165 13.44 12.87 0.00
N GLU A 166 14.70 13.27 0.05
CA GLU A 166 15.21 14.11 1.12
C GLU A 166 14.68 15.53 0.99
N ARG A 167 14.06 16.03 2.07
CA ARG A 167 13.51 17.39 2.14
C ARG A 167 13.78 18.02 3.49
N PHE A 168 14.00 19.32 3.49
CA PHE A 168 14.02 20.09 4.72
C PHE A 168 12.59 20.34 5.18
N VAL A 169 12.29 19.90 6.40
CA VAL A 169 10.99 20.08 7.04
C VAL A 169 11.13 20.82 8.37
N PRO A 170 10.15 21.63 8.76
CA PRO A 170 10.16 22.30 10.06
C PRO A 170 9.85 21.30 11.16
N VAL A 171 10.79 21.11 12.08
CA VAL A 171 10.59 20.31 13.31
C VAL A 171 10.92 21.18 14.51
N LYS A 172 9.93 21.48 15.34
CA LYS A 172 10.07 22.35 16.53
C LYS A 172 10.78 23.70 16.21
N GLY A 173 10.46 24.29 15.07
CA GLY A 173 11.04 25.57 14.64
C GLY A 173 12.42 25.48 13.99
N GLN A 174 13.00 24.29 13.85
CA GLN A 174 14.26 24.05 13.16
C GLN A 174 14.03 23.39 11.79
N SER A 175 14.89 23.71 10.82
CA SER A 175 14.90 23.03 9.53
C SER A 175 15.69 21.73 9.65
N VAL A 176 15.01 20.60 9.49
CA VAL A 176 15.60 19.26 9.64
C VAL A 176 15.46 18.50 8.34
N LEU A 177 16.55 17.85 7.89
CA LEU A 177 16.50 16.98 6.72
C LEU A 177 15.77 15.67 7.07
N ARG A 178 14.75 15.32 6.27
CA ARG A 178 13.92 14.12 6.43
C ARG A 178 13.69 13.46 5.08
N THR A 179 13.61 12.14 5.08
CA THR A 179 13.14 11.41 3.90
C THR A 179 11.62 11.36 3.92
N GLN A 180 11.00 12.04 2.95
CA GLN A 180 9.54 12.08 2.81
C GLN A 180 9.06 11.35 1.58
N MET A 181 7.97 10.63 1.71
CA MET A 181 7.26 9.92 0.66
C MET A 181 5.88 10.53 0.47
N THR A 182 5.58 10.96 -0.75
CA THR A 182 4.25 11.46 -1.08
C THR A 182 3.34 10.31 -1.46
N CYS A 183 2.18 10.22 -0.79
CA CYS A 183 1.14 9.23 -1.08
C CYS A 183 -0.14 9.94 -1.49
N ALA A 184 -0.76 9.48 -2.58
CA ALA A 184 -2.05 9.97 -3.06
C ALA A 184 -3.08 8.83 -3.06
N LEU A 185 -4.18 9.03 -2.33
CA LEU A 185 -5.31 8.11 -2.29
C LEU A 185 -6.36 8.57 -3.30
N SER A 186 -6.67 7.72 -4.27
CA SER A 186 -7.83 7.89 -5.14
C SER A 186 -9.01 7.15 -4.54
N CYS A 187 -10.17 7.79 -4.44
CA CYS A 187 -11.39 7.22 -3.88
C CYS A 187 -12.56 7.32 -4.87
N ASP A 188 -13.43 6.31 -4.85
CA ASP A 188 -14.74 6.34 -5.50
C ASP A 188 -15.72 7.11 -4.61
N HIS A 189 -16.13 8.32 -5.06
CA HIS A 189 -16.97 9.21 -4.26
C HIS A 189 -18.39 8.70 -4.02
N ARG A 190 -18.78 7.60 -4.65
CA ARG A 190 -20.08 6.94 -4.39
C ARG A 190 -20.05 6.11 -3.10
N ALA A 191 -18.89 5.57 -2.74
CA ALA A 191 -18.71 4.67 -1.59
C ALA A 191 -17.86 5.28 -0.48
N VAL A 192 -16.96 6.20 -0.79
CA VAL A 192 -16.04 6.85 0.15
C VAL A 192 -16.13 8.35 -0.05
N ASP A 193 -16.56 9.09 0.97
CA ASP A 193 -16.56 10.55 0.94
C ASP A 193 -15.22 11.16 1.36
N GLY A 194 -15.12 12.49 1.30
CA GLY A 194 -13.88 13.22 1.60
C GLY A 194 -13.41 13.03 3.04
N ALA A 195 -14.32 12.99 4.02
CA ALA A 195 -13.98 12.83 5.43
C ALA A 195 -13.49 11.40 5.72
N LEU A 196 -14.17 10.40 5.18
CA LEU A 196 -13.81 8.99 5.33
C LEU A 196 -12.46 8.69 4.65
N GLY A 197 -12.25 9.20 3.42
CA GLY A 197 -10.97 9.07 2.73
C GLY A 197 -9.82 9.75 3.48
N ALA A 198 -10.07 10.92 4.08
CA ALA A 198 -9.09 11.63 4.90
C ALA A 198 -8.75 10.85 6.20
N GLN A 199 -9.73 10.25 6.85
CA GLN A 199 -9.52 9.38 8.03
C GLN A 199 -8.66 8.16 7.66
N LEU A 200 -8.95 7.49 6.55
CA LEU A 200 -8.17 6.35 6.06
C LEU A 200 -6.72 6.77 5.78
N LEU A 201 -6.52 7.88 5.09
CA LEU A 201 -5.18 8.35 4.73
C LEU A 201 -4.39 8.83 5.95
N ALA A 202 -5.05 9.43 6.95
CA ALA A 202 -4.45 9.80 8.22
C ALA A 202 -4.03 8.56 9.04
N ALA A 203 -4.87 7.52 9.10
CA ALA A 203 -4.52 6.26 9.74
C ALA A 203 -3.33 5.59 9.04
N PHE A 204 -3.33 5.53 7.72
CA PHE A 204 -2.19 5.03 6.93
C PHE A 204 -0.89 5.79 7.26
N LYS A 205 -0.93 7.15 7.25
CA LYS A 205 0.22 7.99 7.60
C LYS A 205 0.74 7.67 9.00
N THR A 206 -0.14 7.52 9.97
CA THR A 206 0.22 7.17 11.36
C THR A 206 1.00 5.84 11.41
N PHE A 207 0.55 4.79 10.71
CA PHE A 207 1.24 3.50 10.67
C PHE A 207 2.61 3.58 9.96
N ILE A 208 2.75 4.42 8.93
CA ILE A 208 4.03 4.62 8.26
C ILE A 208 5.02 5.38 9.17
N GLU A 209 4.58 6.42 9.86
CA GLU A 209 5.43 7.26 10.72
C GLU A 209 5.72 6.63 12.09
N GLU A 210 4.83 5.74 12.56
CA GLU A 210 4.95 4.98 13.81
C GLU A 210 4.84 3.46 13.54
N PRO A 211 5.81 2.86 12.86
CA PRO A 211 5.71 1.48 12.36
C PRO A 211 5.62 0.43 13.47
N ALA A 212 5.98 0.75 14.71
CA ALA A 212 5.79 -0.13 15.86
C ALA A 212 4.30 -0.47 16.10
N LEU A 213 3.37 0.43 15.73
CA LEU A 213 1.93 0.18 15.84
C LEU A 213 1.43 -0.95 14.94
N MET A 214 2.18 -1.30 13.89
CA MET A 214 1.85 -2.43 13.02
C MET A 214 2.22 -3.79 13.62
N LEU A 215 2.93 -3.81 14.74
CA LEU A 215 3.37 -5.02 15.43
C LEU A 215 2.46 -5.40 16.61
N ALA A 216 1.50 -4.53 16.95
CA ALA A 216 0.54 -4.69 18.04
C ALA A 216 -0.82 -5.35 17.55
#